data_80a537b3215d3c5b488adb703be0cdd4
#
_entry.id   80a537b3215d3c5b488adb703be0cdd4
#
_cell.length_a   1.000
_cell.length_b   1.000
_cell.length_c   1.000
_cell.angle_alpha   90.00
_cell.angle_beta   90.00
_cell.angle_gamma   90.00
#
_symmetry.space_group_name_H-M   'P 1'
#
loop_
_entity.id
_entity.type
_entity.pdbx_description
1 polymer ?
#
loop_
_entity_poly.entity_id
_entity_poly.type
_entity_poly.pdbx_seq_one_letter_code
_entity_poly.pdbx_strand_id
1 'polypeptide(L)'
;ENPGYASLAEPADAAGKRRLLRTLMNVRWPGEISAEYQILQDSLLQEESKERGIVSIKELPTAASLYPCAKIKNADRITLWQGDITRLSADAIVNAANSQLLGCFVPCHGCIDNVIHSAAGVQLRNECARLMEAQGHDEPVGKAKITSGYNLPAKHVIHTVGPIVGQEVTDRQREELRSCYLSCLKLAAKQGLKTIAFCCISTGEFHFPNKEAAQIALQTIDTCLSVLDLSRVVINVFKEEDFHIYKNLFEEQIVSWKI
;
A
#
# COMPACT_ATOMS: atom_id res chain seq x y z
N GLU A 1 24.31 10.23 -8.78
CA GLU A 1 24.62 10.15 -7.33
C GLU A 1 24.61 11.57 -6.77
N ASN A 2 24.02 11.75 -5.58
CA ASN A 2 23.97 13.06 -4.94
C ASN A 2 25.26 13.29 -4.13
N PRO A 3 26.15 14.22 -4.53
CA PRO A 3 27.46 14.41 -3.88
C PRO A 3 27.35 14.73 -2.38
N GLY A 4 26.23 15.30 -1.94
CA GLY A 4 26.01 15.66 -0.54
C GLY A 4 25.94 14.45 0.40
N TYR A 5 25.65 13.26 -0.11
CA TYR A 5 25.62 12.02 0.71
C TYR A 5 26.97 11.28 0.72
N ALA A 6 27.86 11.55 -0.23
CA ALA A 6 29.18 10.91 -0.31
C ALA A 6 30.10 11.30 0.86
N SER A 7 29.84 12.45 1.49
CA SER A 7 30.62 12.99 2.62
C SER A 7 30.04 12.66 4.00
N LEU A 8 28.92 11.91 4.07
CA LEU A 8 28.35 11.53 5.37
C LEU A 8 29.26 10.54 6.09
N ALA A 9 29.60 10.86 7.34
CA ALA A 9 30.34 9.93 8.20
C ALA A 9 29.48 8.69 8.48
N GLU A 10 30.09 7.52 8.37
CA GLU A 10 29.45 6.25 8.73
C GLU A 10 29.19 6.20 10.23
N PRO A 11 27.92 5.99 10.68
CA PRO A 11 27.62 5.84 12.10
C PRO A 11 28.34 4.63 12.72
N ALA A 12 28.71 4.73 14.00
CA ALA A 12 29.42 3.66 14.70
C ALA A 12 28.51 2.48 15.07
N ASP A 13 27.23 2.78 15.37
CA ASP A 13 26.26 1.77 15.82
C ASP A 13 25.42 1.20 14.67
N ALA A 14 24.88 0.00 14.87
CA ALA A 14 24.09 -0.72 13.87
C ALA A 14 22.78 0.04 13.49
N ALA A 15 22.13 0.68 14.45
CA ALA A 15 20.88 1.41 14.19
C ALA A 15 21.13 2.64 13.32
N GLY A 16 22.20 3.37 13.60
CA GLY A 16 22.65 4.50 12.77
C GLY A 16 23.01 4.08 11.35
N LYS A 17 23.77 2.99 11.20
CA LYS A 17 24.10 2.40 9.89
C LYS A 17 22.85 2.00 9.11
N ARG A 18 21.90 1.35 9.77
CA ARG A 18 20.64 0.96 9.15
C ARG A 18 19.79 2.16 8.70
N ARG A 19 19.75 3.22 9.53
CA ARG A 19 19.07 4.47 9.18
C ARG A 19 19.75 5.18 8.00
N LEU A 20 21.08 5.23 7.99
CA LEU A 20 21.85 5.78 6.85
C LEU A 20 21.56 4.99 5.57
N LEU A 21 21.59 3.67 5.62
CA LEU A 21 21.25 2.83 4.47
C LEU A 21 19.85 3.14 3.93
N ARG A 22 18.83 3.21 4.82
CA ARG A 22 17.48 3.58 4.41
C ARG A 22 17.43 4.97 3.78
N THR A 23 18.14 5.95 4.35
CA THR A 23 18.28 7.29 3.78
C THR A 23 18.81 7.23 2.35
N LEU A 24 19.93 6.52 2.14
CA LEU A 24 20.55 6.38 0.83
C LEU A 24 19.66 5.67 -0.19
N MET A 25 18.96 4.61 0.23
CA MET A 25 17.96 3.93 -0.61
C MET A 25 16.79 4.88 -0.99
N ASN A 26 16.34 5.72 -0.07
CA ASN A 26 15.22 6.64 -0.33
C ASN A 26 15.59 7.73 -1.34
N VAL A 27 16.81 8.27 -1.28
CA VAL A 27 17.24 9.36 -2.18
C VAL A 27 17.87 8.86 -3.49
N ARG A 28 18.08 7.56 -3.63
CA ARG A 28 18.65 6.95 -4.83
C ARG A 28 17.70 7.10 -6.02
N TRP A 29 18.20 7.70 -7.09
CA TRP A 29 17.50 7.70 -8.38
C TRP A 29 17.45 6.28 -9.00
N PRO A 30 16.43 5.99 -9.84
CA PRO A 30 16.42 4.76 -10.62
C PRO A 30 17.72 4.62 -11.44
N GLY A 31 18.22 3.39 -11.52
CA GLY A 31 19.44 3.12 -12.27
C GLY A 31 20.01 1.74 -11.94
N GLU A 32 21.04 1.35 -12.65
CA GLU A 32 21.69 0.07 -12.48
C GLU A 32 22.27 -0.11 -11.07
N ILE A 33 22.19 -1.33 -10.58
CA ILE A 33 22.79 -1.78 -9.33
C ILE A 33 23.72 -2.95 -9.62
N SER A 34 24.85 -3.04 -8.91
CA SER A 34 25.71 -4.20 -9.03
C SER A 34 25.05 -5.45 -8.46
N ALA A 35 25.38 -6.60 -8.99
CA ALA A 35 24.88 -7.88 -8.46
C ALA A 35 25.24 -8.07 -6.98
N GLU A 36 26.43 -7.65 -6.59
CA GLU A 36 26.89 -7.70 -5.18
C GLU A 36 26.00 -6.85 -4.27
N TYR A 37 25.70 -5.58 -4.64
CA TYR A 37 24.80 -4.73 -3.88
C TYR A 37 23.42 -5.36 -3.77
N GLN A 38 22.89 -5.90 -4.85
CA GLN A 38 21.58 -6.53 -4.86
C GLN A 38 21.53 -7.71 -3.89
N ILE A 39 22.50 -8.61 -3.92
CA ILE A 39 22.57 -9.77 -3.03
C ILE A 39 22.60 -9.34 -1.56
N LEU A 40 23.44 -8.36 -1.22
CA LEU A 40 23.57 -7.86 0.15
C LEU A 40 22.28 -7.19 0.63
N GLN A 41 21.69 -6.34 -0.19
CA GLN A 41 20.42 -5.68 0.12
C GLN A 41 19.30 -6.71 0.32
N ASP A 42 19.17 -7.67 -0.62
CA ASP A 42 18.09 -8.65 -0.56
C ASP A 42 18.24 -9.55 0.67
N SER A 43 19.45 -9.97 1.00
CA SER A 43 19.74 -10.75 2.22
C SER A 43 19.32 -9.97 3.48
N LEU A 44 19.71 -8.70 3.58
CA LEU A 44 19.36 -7.85 4.73
C LEU A 44 17.85 -7.64 4.85
N LEU A 45 17.17 -7.24 3.76
CA LEU A 45 15.74 -6.93 3.80
C LEU A 45 14.88 -8.17 4.06
N GLN A 46 15.29 -9.33 3.55
CA GLN A 46 14.60 -10.59 3.82
C GLN A 46 14.78 -11.05 5.26
N GLU A 47 15.98 -10.86 5.85
CA GLU A 47 16.19 -11.14 7.26
C GLU A 47 15.36 -10.22 8.16
N GLU A 48 15.39 -8.91 7.93
CA GLU A 48 14.54 -7.94 8.63
C GLU A 48 13.04 -8.26 8.50
N SER A 49 12.61 -8.75 7.34
CA SER A 49 11.22 -9.17 7.13
C SER A 49 10.84 -10.36 8.01
N LYS A 50 11.72 -11.34 8.14
CA LYS A 50 11.54 -12.51 9.03
C LYS A 50 11.54 -12.10 10.49
N GLU A 51 12.48 -11.26 10.91
CA GLU A 51 12.57 -10.76 12.30
C GLU A 51 11.33 -9.98 12.73
N ARG A 52 10.77 -9.14 11.82
CA ARG A 52 9.51 -8.43 12.08
C ARG A 52 8.28 -9.35 12.13
N GLY A 53 8.41 -10.58 11.67
CA GLY A 53 7.37 -11.58 11.59
C GLY A 53 6.44 -11.36 10.39
N ILE A 54 6.30 -12.38 9.57
CA ILE A 54 5.40 -12.42 8.42
C ILE A 54 4.01 -12.82 8.88
N VAL A 55 2.99 -12.12 8.40
CA VAL A 55 1.58 -12.37 8.74
C VAL A 55 0.88 -12.97 7.53
N SER A 56 0.39 -14.19 7.67
CA SER A 56 -0.40 -14.84 6.63
C SER A 56 -1.83 -14.30 6.60
N ILE A 57 -2.26 -13.81 5.45
CA ILE A 57 -3.66 -13.37 5.27
C ILE A 57 -4.66 -14.49 5.58
N LYS A 58 -4.29 -15.75 5.36
CA LYS A 58 -5.17 -16.90 5.60
C LYS A 58 -5.47 -17.13 7.08
N GLU A 59 -4.57 -16.68 7.95
CA GLU A 59 -4.69 -16.82 9.41
C GLU A 59 -5.49 -15.67 10.05
N LEU A 60 -5.73 -14.59 9.30
CA LEU A 60 -6.48 -13.45 9.81
C LEU A 60 -7.99 -13.74 9.80
N PRO A 61 -8.71 -13.33 10.88
CA PRO A 61 -10.15 -13.49 10.94
C PRO A 61 -10.86 -12.62 9.90
N THR A 62 -12.02 -13.07 9.45
CA THR A 62 -12.88 -12.30 8.55
C THR A 62 -13.74 -11.30 9.32
N ALA A 63 -14.23 -10.27 8.64
CA ALA A 63 -15.19 -9.34 9.22
C ALA A 63 -16.47 -10.07 9.65
N ALA A 64 -16.93 -11.08 8.90
CA ALA A 64 -18.08 -11.89 9.30
C ALA A 64 -17.85 -12.66 10.62
N SER A 65 -16.63 -13.10 10.90
CA SER A 65 -16.31 -13.81 12.14
C SER A 65 -16.20 -12.89 13.36
N LEU A 66 -15.71 -11.65 13.16
CA LEU A 66 -15.54 -10.67 14.24
C LEU A 66 -16.80 -9.82 14.47
N TYR A 67 -17.56 -9.54 13.41
CA TYR A 67 -18.73 -8.66 13.40
C TYR A 67 -19.94 -9.41 12.78
N PRO A 68 -20.53 -10.39 13.48
CA PRO A 68 -21.56 -11.25 12.91
C PRO A 68 -22.85 -10.51 12.52
N CYS A 69 -23.05 -9.30 13.02
CA CYS A 69 -24.19 -8.44 12.68
C CYS A 69 -23.91 -7.47 11.54
N ALA A 70 -22.71 -7.51 10.93
CA ALA A 70 -22.34 -6.64 9.83
C ALA A 70 -23.29 -6.81 8.64
N LYS A 71 -23.82 -5.70 8.13
CA LYS A 71 -24.69 -5.69 6.94
C LYS A 71 -23.91 -5.59 5.62
N ILE A 72 -22.71 -6.11 5.60
CA ILE A 72 -21.81 -6.14 4.45
C ILE A 72 -21.94 -7.50 3.80
N LYS A 73 -22.30 -7.52 2.53
CA LYS A 73 -22.66 -8.74 1.81
C LYS A 73 -21.52 -9.77 1.74
N ASN A 74 -20.29 -9.28 1.57
CA ASN A 74 -19.11 -10.12 1.39
C ASN A 74 -18.17 -10.05 2.63
N ALA A 75 -18.73 -9.87 3.83
CA ALA A 75 -17.99 -9.78 5.08
C ALA A 75 -17.11 -11.01 5.37
N ASP A 76 -17.48 -12.18 4.83
CA ASP A 76 -16.72 -13.43 4.89
C ASP A 76 -15.42 -13.42 4.07
N ARG A 77 -15.30 -12.48 3.13
CA ARG A 77 -14.10 -12.26 2.29
C ARG A 77 -13.34 -10.97 2.62
N ILE A 78 -13.80 -10.19 3.58
CA ILE A 78 -13.15 -8.96 4.03
C ILE A 78 -12.51 -9.21 5.40
N THR A 79 -11.33 -8.66 5.60
CA THR A 79 -10.58 -8.67 6.86
C THR A 79 -10.21 -7.24 7.23
N LEU A 80 -10.42 -6.84 8.47
CA LEU A 80 -9.83 -5.63 9.06
C LEU A 80 -8.59 -6.06 9.85
N TRP A 81 -7.44 -5.49 9.52
CA TRP A 81 -6.20 -5.79 10.22
C TRP A 81 -5.39 -4.54 10.50
N GLN A 82 -4.97 -4.37 11.75
CA GLN A 82 -4.12 -3.27 12.18
C GLN A 82 -2.66 -3.72 12.26
N GLY A 83 -1.80 -3.09 11.48
CA GLY A 83 -0.39 -3.39 11.47
C GLY A 83 0.36 -2.84 10.27
N ASP A 84 1.62 -3.24 10.15
CA ASP A 84 2.50 -2.86 9.05
C ASP A 84 2.21 -3.72 7.81
N ILE A 85 1.66 -3.13 6.76
CA ILE A 85 1.27 -3.79 5.51
C ILE A 85 2.44 -4.56 4.86
N THR A 86 3.69 -4.12 5.09
CA THR A 86 4.88 -4.78 4.55
C THR A 86 5.17 -6.15 5.16
N ARG A 87 4.43 -6.54 6.21
CA ARG A 87 4.50 -7.87 6.84
C ARG A 87 3.49 -8.86 6.25
N LEU A 88 2.53 -8.40 5.43
CA LEU A 88 1.47 -9.26 4.92
C LEU A 88 1.96 -10.16 3.79
N SER A 89 1.78 -11.46 3.96
CA SER A 89 1.93 -12.45 2.90
C SER A 89 0.61 -12.55 2.11
N ALA A 90 0.57 -11.80 1.01
CA ALA A 90 -0.57 -11.65 0.10
C ALA A 90 -0.15 -11.89 -1.34
N ASP A 91 -1.12 -12.06 -2.26
CA ASP A 91 -0.78 -11.99 -3.68
C ASP A 91 -0.40 -10.56 -4.07
N ALA A 92 -1.08 -9.54 -3.52
CA ALA A 92 -0.66 -8.15 -3.69
C ALA A 92 -0.95 -7.31 -2.44
N ILE A 93 -0.11 -6.29 -2.23
CA ILE A 93 -0.41 -5.14 -1.35
C ILE A 93 -0.57 -3.89 -2.21
N VAL A 94 -1.39 -2.94 -1.76
CA VAL A 94 -1.62 -1.68 -2.48
C VAL A 94 -0.75 -0.57 -1.88
N ASN A 95 -0.04 0.13 -2.75
CA ASN A 95 0.72 1.34 -2.45
C ASN A 95 -0.08 2.57 -2.88
N ALA A 96 -0.31 3.50 -1.95
CA ALA A 96 -0.79 4.84 -2.26
C ALA A 96 0.40 5.71 -2.68
N ALA A 97 0.63 5.76 -3.98
CA ALA A 97 1.78 6.37 -4.62
C ALA A 97 1.53 7.83 -5.04
N ASN A 98 2.61 8.53 -5.36
CA ASN A 98 2.55 9.78 -6.12
C ASN A 98 2.42 9.52 -7.64
N SER A 99 2.16 10.57 -8.43
CA SER A 99 1.93 10.45 -9.88
C SER A 99 3.16 9.95 -10.66
N GLN A 100 4.35 10.12 -10.15
CA GLN A 100 5.58 9.63 -10.78
C GLN A 100 5.81 8.13 -10.54
N LEU A 101 5.16 7.53 -9.55
CA LEU A 101 5.33 6.16 -9.07
C LEU A 101 6.75 5.80 -8.61
N LEU A 102 7.65 6.78 -8.49
CA LEU A 102 9.06 6.55 -8.15
C LEU A 102 9.32 6.39 -6.65
N GLY A 103 8.28 6.33 -5.84
CA GLY A 103 8.37 6.28 -4.38
C GLY A 103 8.63 7.67 -3.79
N CYS A 104 8.67 7.73 -2.47
CA CYS A 104 8.97 8.96 -1.73
C CYS A 104 10.48 9.10 -1.56
N PHE A 105 11.03 10.25 -1.99
CA PHE A 105 12.47 10.57 -1.88
C PHE A 105 12.84 11.23 -0.55
N VAL A 106 11.90 11.54 0.32
CA VAL A 106 12.20 12.13 1.63
C VAL A 106 12.86 11.08 2.53
N PRO A 107 14.08 11.33 3.04
CA PRO A 107 14.82 10.37 3.84
C PRO A 107 14.04 9.87 5.06
N CYS A 108 13.92 8.57 5.18
CA CYS A 108 13.24 7.91 6.31
C CYS A 108 11.82 8.40 6.59
N HIS A 109 11.12 8.94 5.59
CA HIS A 109 9.73 9.40 5.75
C HIS A 109 8.80 8.26 6.17
N GLY A 110 7.78 8.62 6.97
CA GLY A 110 6.82 7.65 7.51
C GLY A 110 5.62 7.35 6.60
N CYS A 111 5.53 7.92 5.39
CA CYS A 111 4.44 7.64 4.49
C CYS A 111 4.51 6.20 3.95
N ILE A 112 3.36 5.67 3.55
CA ILE A 112 3.24 4.29 3.07
C ILE A 112 4.11 4.02 1.85
N ASP A 113 4.23 4.99 0.94
CA ASP A 113 5.04 4.89 -0.27
C ASP A 113 6.53 4.70 0.07
N ASN A 114 7.08 5.48 1.03
CA ASN A 114 8.45 5.31 1.50
C ASN A 114 8.65 3.96 2.21
N VAL A 115 7.70 3.55 3.05
CA VAL A 115 7.78 2.30 3.81
C VAL A 115 7.80 1.09 2.88
N ILE A 116 6.90 1.04 1.90
CA ILE A 116 6.83 -0.06 0.92
C ILE A 116 8.10 -0.10 0.07
N HIS A 117 8.54 1.03 -0.50
CA HIS A 117 9.76 1.08 -1.31
C HIS A 117 11.01 0.70 -0.50
N SER A 118 11.10 1.11 0.77
CA SER A 118 12.21 0.74 1.65
C SER A 118 12.26 -0.75 1.98
N ALA A 119 11.10 -1.39 2.14
CA ALA A 119 11.02 -2.82 2.44
C ALA A 119 11.18 -3.71 1.20
N ALA A 120 10.73 -3.23 0.04
CA ALA A 120 10.89 -3.95 -1.23
C ALA A 120 12.32 -3.92 -1.77
N GLY A 121 13.06 -2.84 -1.51
CA GLY A 121 14.39 -2.61 -2.06
C GLY A 121 14.37 -1.71 -3.31
N VAL A 122 15.56 -1.30 -3.77
CA VAL A 122 15.70 -0.32 -4.87
C VAL A 122 15.20 -0.85 -6.22
N GLN A 123 15.07 -2.17 -6.37
CA GLN A 123 14.54 -2.81 -7.57
C GLN A 123 13.10 -2.38 -7.86
N LEU A 124 12.28 -2.17 -6.82
CA LEU A 124 10.90 -1.70 -6.97
C LEU A 124 10.84 -0.35 -7.70
N ARG A 125 11.67 0.60 -7.27
CA ARG A 125 11.77 1.92 -7.93
C ARG A 125 12.25 1.79 -9.35
N ASN A 126 13.20 0.92 -9.62
CA ASN A 126 13.72 0.67 -10.97
C ASN A 126 12.63 0.09 -11.90
N GLU A 127 11.79 -0.82 -11.40
CA GLU A 127 10.66 -1.35 -12.17
C GLU A 127 9.61 -0.27 -12.43
N CYS A 128 9.24 0.52 -11.42
CA CYS A 128 8.33 1.64 -11.57
C CYS A 128 8.86 2.65 -12.62
N ALA A 129 10.15 2.98 -12.58
CA ALA A 129 10.75 3.91 -13.54
C ALA A 129 10.60 3.40 -14.99
N ARG A 130 10.87 2.11 -15.24
CA ARG A 130 10.67 1.52 -16.58
C ARG A 130 9.22 1.58 -17.04
N LEU A 131 8.27 1.34 -16.12
CA LEU A 131 6.83 1.44 -16.44
C LEU A 131 6.44 2.88 -16.81
N MET A 132 6.94 3.85 -16.05
CA MET A 132 6.63 5.26 -16.27
C MET A 132 7.32 5.83 -17.51
N GLU A 133 8.54 5.41 -17.79
CA GLU A 133 9.26 5.76 -19.02
C GLU A 133 8.51 5.22 -20.25
N ALA A 134 8.09 3.96 -20.22
CA ALA A 134 7.30 3.36 -21.28
C ALA A 134 5.92 4.04 -21.49
N GLN A 135 5.33 4.57 -20.41
CA GLN A 135 4.08 5.33 -20.46
C GLN A 135 4.26 6.74 -21.02
N GLY A 136 5.37 7.42 -20.68
CA GLY A 136 5.72 8.76 -21.16
C GLY A 136 4.94 9.92 -20.54
N HIS A 137 4.17 9.69 -19.47
CA HIS A 137 3.44 10.72 -18.72
C HIS A 137 3.16 10.23 -17.29
N ASP A 138 2.86 11.15 -16.38
CA ASP A 138 2.48 10.85 -15.00
C ASP A 138 1.27 9.91 -14.91
N GLU A 139 1.24 9.07 -13.88
CA GLU A 139 0.10 8.19 -13.62
C GLU A 139 -1.12 9.00 -13.21
N PRO A 140 -2.26 8.86 -13.93
CA PRO A 140 -3.46 9.56 -13.58
C PRO A 140 -4.08 9.07 -12.27
N VAL A 141 -4.72 9.99 -11.54
CA VAL A 141 -5.49 9.65 -10.33
C VAL A 141 -6.54 8.60 -10.64
N GLY A 142 -6.70 7.62 -9.74
CA GLY A 142 -7.69 6.55 -9.87
C GLY A 142 -7.28 5.38 -10.77
N LYS A 143 -6.08 5.41 -11.34
CA LYS A 143 -5.53 4.28 -12.12
C LYS A 143 -4.64 3.40 -11.27
N ALA A 144 -4.29 2.23 -11.80
CA ALA A 144 -3.46 1.27 -11.08
C ALA A 144 -2.43 0.59 -12.00
N LYS A 145 -1.23 0.36 -11.48
CA LYS A 145 -0.16 -0.43 -12.08
C LYS A 145 0.33 -1.50 -11.13
N ILE A 146 0.85 -2.60 -11.66
CA ILE A 146 1.38 -3.71 -10.87
C ILE A 146 2.86 -3.90 -11.13
N THR A 147 3.59 -4.20 -10.06
CA THR A 147 5.01 -4.56 -10.06
C THR A 147 5.24 -5.84 -9.25
N SER A 148 6.45 -6.37 -9.31
CA SER A 148 6.90 -7.40 -8.38
C SER A 148 7.00 -6.87 -6.95
N GLY A 149 6.86 -7.76 -5.94
CA GLY A 149 7.01 -7.41 -4.53
C GLY A 149 8.46 -7.39 -4.03
N TYR A 150 9.38 -7.98 -4.79
CA TYR A 150 10.81 -8.11 -4.46
C TYR A 150 11.03 -8.72 -3.06
N ASN A 151 11.58 -7.97 -2.10
CA ASN A 151 11.88 -8.45 -0.75
C ASN A 151 10.67 -8.42 0.21
N LEU A 152 9.50 -8.01 -0.27
CA LEU A 152 8.26 -8.08 0.50
C LEU A 152 7.75 -9.53 0.60
N PRO A 153 7.05 -9.92 1.68
CA PRO A 153 6.29 -11.17 1.73
C PRO A 153 5.15 -11.23 0.69
N ALA A 154 4.62 -10.08 0.27
CA ALA A 154 3.66 -9.98 -0.80
C ALA A 154 4.33 -10.20 -2.17
N LYS A 155 3.68 -10.96 -3.05
CA LYS A 155 4.22 -11.28 -4.39
C LYS A 155 4.30 -10.06 -5.30
N HIS A 156 3.32 -9.16 -5.17
CA HIS A 156 3.18 -7.97 -6.02
C HIS A 156 2.87 -6.72 -5.19
N VAL A 157 3.20 -5.56 -5.76
CA VAL A 157 2.71 -4.26 -5.31
C VAL A 157 1.82 -3.68 -6.41
N ILE A 158 0.59 -3.29 -6.05
CA ILE A 158 -0.29 -2.53 -6.93
C ILE A 158 -0.23 -1.06 -6.51
N HIS A 159 0.23 -0.21 -7.40
CA HIS A 159 0.39 1.22 -7.18
C HIS A 159 -0.83 1.97 -7.70
N THR A 160 -1.38 2.88 -6.92
CA THR A 160 -2.46 3.77 -7.34
C THR A 160 -2.24 5.17 -6.80
N VAL A 161 -2.66 6.18 -7.55
CA VAL A 161 -2.55 7.58 -7.16
C VAL A 161 -3.92 8.05 -6.68
N GLY A 162 -4.02 8.38 -5.40
CA GLY A 162 -5.25 8.90 -4.84
C GLY A 162 -5.43 10.41 -5.06
N PRO A 163 -6.66 10.93 -4.88
CA PRO A 163 -6.92 12.37 -4.94
C PRO A 163 -6.28 13.11 -3.76
N ILE A 164 -5.82 14.34 -4.03
CA ILE A 164 -5.36 15.29 -3.01
C ILE A 164 -6.53 16.21 -2.66
N VAL A 165 -6.88 16.28 -1.37
CA VAL A 165 -7.96 17.13 -0.88
C VAL A 165 -7.39 18.42 -0.31
N GLY A 166 -8.00 19.55 -0.71
CA GLY A 166 -7.68 20.87 -0.16
C GLY A 166 -8.53 21.18 1.08
N GLN A 167 -9.53 22.05 0.93
CA GLN A 167 -10.39 22.46 2.05
C GLN A 167 -11.59 21.54 2.23
N GLU A 168 -12.26 21.18 1.13
CA GLU A 168 -13.45 20.32 1.12
C GLU A 168 -13.34 19.24 0.06
N VAL A 169 -13.97 18.09 0.33
CA VAL A 169 -14.01 16.99 -0.62
C VAL A 169 -15.07 17.27 -1.68
N THR A 170 -14.69 17.18 -2.93
CA THR A 170 -15.58 17.30 -4.08
C THR A 170 -16.11 15.94 -4.53
N ASP A 171 -17.23 15.91 -5.26
CA ASP A 171 -17.78 14.68 -5.85
C ASP A 171 -16.78 14.02 -6.81
N ARG A 172 -16.01 14.83 -7.54
CA ARG A 172 -14.92 14.34 -8.38
C ARG A 172 -13.88 13.57 -7.56
N GLN A 173 -13.43 14.09 -6.43
CA GLN A 173 -12.45 13.43 -5.58
C GLN A 173 -13.01 12.14 -4.93
N ARG A 174 -14.32 12.11 -4.61
CA ARG A 174 -15.02 10.89 -4.17
C ARG A 174 -14.95 9.80 -5.23
N GLU A 175 -15.25 10.15 -6.48
CA GLU A 175 -15.19 9.22 -7.59
C GLU A 175 -13.75 8.80 -7.94
N GLU A 176 -12.79 9.71 -7.85
CA GLU A 176 -11.37 9.43 -8.00
C GLU A 176 -10.88 8.42 -6.94
N LEU A 177 -11.27 8.60 -5.67
CA LEU A 177 -10.93 7.64 -4.62
C LEU A 177 -11.60 6.27 -4.85
N ARG A 178 -12.87 6.25 -5.23
CA ARG A 178 -13.58 5.03 -5.65
C ARG A 178 -12.85 4.33 -6.78
N SER A 179 -12.40 5.08 -7.77
CA SER A 179 -11.67 4.57 -8.93
C SER A 179 -10.33 3.92 -8.53
N CYS A 180 -9.64 4.42 -7.50
CA CYS A 180 -8.43 3.79 -6.97
C CYS A 180 -8.70 2.34 -6.52
N TYR A 181 -9.70 2.16 -5.66
CA TYR A 181 -10.07 0.81 -5.17
C TYR A 181 -10.54 -0.08 -6.32
N LEU A 182 -11.41 0.43 -7.18
CA LEU A 182 -11.96 -0.31 -8.31
C LEU A 182 -10.85 -0.76 -9.28
N SER A 183 -9.93 0.13 -9.63
CA SER A 183 -8.82 -0.16 -10.56
C SER A 183 -7.88 -1.21 -9.99
N CYS A 184 -7.53 -1.11 -8.70
CA CYS A 184 -6.70 -2.10 -8.02
C CYS A 184 -7.36 -3.48 -7.98
N LEU A 185 -8.64 -3.56 -7.60
CA LEU A 185 -9.38 -4.82 -7.54
C LEU A 185 -9.54 -5.47 -8.92
N LYS A 186 -9.88 -4.68 -9.95
CA LYS A 186 -9.98 -5.16 -11.33
C LYS A 186 -8.63 -5.65 -11.86
N LEU A 187 -7.55 -4.92 -11.55
CA LEU A 187 -6.20 -5.31 -11.96
C LEU A 187 -5.78 -6.62 -11.29
N ALA A 188 -5.99 -6.74 -9.97
CA ALA A 188 -5.71 -7.98 -9.24
C ALA A 188 -6.47 -9.17 -9.84
N ALA A 189 -7.77 -9.04 -10.07
CA ALA A 189 -8.59 -10.10 -10.66
C ALA A 189 -8.13 -10.44 -12.09
N LYS A 190 -7.80 -9.45 -12.93
CA LYS A 190 -7.28 -9.64 -14.29
C LYS A 190 -5.95 -10.42 -14.29
N GLN A 191 -5.11 -10.22 -13.28
CA GLN A 191 -3.85 -10.94 -13.09
C GLN A 191 -4.03 -12.32 -12.43
N GLY A 192 -5.26 -12.75 -12.15
CA GLY A 192 -5.55 -14.03 -11.50
C GLY A 192 -5.19 -14.07 -10.02
N LEU A 193 -4.90 -12.92 -9.39
CA LEU A 193 -4.60 -12.82 -7.97
C LEU A 193 -5.88 -13.10 -7.16
N LYS A 194 -5.72 -13.70 -5.98
CA LYS A 194 -6.84 -14.08 -5.10
C LYS A 194 -6.91 -13.23 -3.84
N THR A 195 -5.78 -12.69 -3.41
CA THR A 195 -5.67 -11.94 -2.16
C THR A 195 -5.02 -10.58 -2.39
N ILE A 196 -5.62 -9.52 -1.84
CA ILE A 196 -5.12 -8.15 -1.94
C ILE A 196 -5.30 -7.43 -0.60
N ALA A 197 -4.30 -6.63 -0.19
CA ALA A 197 -4.39 -5.80 1.00
C ALA A 197 -4.27 -4.31 0.63
N PHE A 198 -5.20 -3.51 1.12
CA PHE A 198 -5.23 -2.06 0.92
C PHE A 198 -4.75 -1.31 2.15
N CYS A 199 -3.91 -0.29 1.95
CA CYS A 199 -3.73 0.78 2.92
C CYS A 199 -4.88 1.80 2.83
N CYS A 200 -4.94 2.75 3.76
CA CYS A 200 -5.91 3.85 3.76
C CYS A 200 -5.50 4.90 2.71
N ILE A 201 -5.99 4.73 1.47
CA ILE A 201 -5.62 5.60 0.33
C ILE A 201 -6.06 7.04 0.60
N SER A 202 -5.18 8.01 0.33
CA SER A 202 -5.37 9.46 0.44
C SER A 202 -5.57 10.02 1.86
N THR A 203 -5.66 9.23 2.92
CA THR A 203 -5.97 9.72 4.29
C THR A 203 -4.75 10.26 5.06
N GLY A 204 -3.54 10.09 4.52
CA GLY A 204 -2.31 10.66 5.08
C GLY A 204 -2.00 12.03 4.46
N GLU A 205 -0.92 12.09 3.69
CA GLU A 205 -0.39 13.30 3.05
C GLU A 205 -1.38 13.98 2.08
N PHE A 206 -2.40 13.28 1.62
CA PHE A 206 -3.41 13.79 0.68
C PHE A 206 -4.70 14.29 1.36
N HIS A 207 -4.78 14.21 2.68
CA HIS A 207 -5.79 14.84 3.54
C HIS A 207 -7.25 14.50 3.24
N PHE A 208 -7.53 13.35 2.63
CA PHE A 208 -8.91 12.90 2.49
C PHE A 208 -9.49 12.52 3.88
N PRO A 209 -10.69 12.97 4.26
CA PRO A 209 -11.27 12.68 5.58
C PRO A 209 -11.41 11.18 5.82
N ASN A 210 -10.83 10.67 6.90
CA ASN A 210 -10.67 9.23 7.17
C ASN A 210 -12.01 8.47 7.16
N LYS A 211 -13.06 9.02 7.80
CA LYS A 211 -14.38 8.36 7.86
C LYS A 211 -15.00 8.21 6.47
N GLU A 212 -14.98 9.27 5.70
CA GLU A 212 -15.57 9.27 4.35
C GLU A 212 -14.76 8.37 3.40
N ALA A 213 -13.42 8.41 3.50
CA ALA A 213 -12.56 7.51 2.74
C ALA A 213 -12.82 6.03 3.07
N ALA A 214 -13.00 5.70 4.34
CA ALA A 214 -13.32 4.35 4.77
C ALA A 214 -14.69 3.86 4.25
N GLN A 215 -15.67 4.74 4.20
CA GLN A 215 -16.98 4.43 3.63
C GLN A 215 -16.88 4.10 2.13
N ILE A 216 -16.20 4.95 1.36
CA ILE A 216 -15.97 4.74 -0.08
C ILE A 216 -15.20 3.42 -0.31
N ALA A 217 -14.14 3.18 0.47
CA ALA A 217 -13.35 1.97 0.39
C ALA A 217 -14.19 0.71 0.61
N LEU A 218 -14.90 0.65 1.74
CA LEU A 218 -15.67 -0.52 2.13
C LEU A 218 -16.80 -0.82 1.15
N GLN A 219 -17.54 0.20 0.72
CA GLN A 219 -18.60 0.06 -0.26
C GLN A 219 -18.09 -0.43 -1.62
N THR A 220 -16.95 0.12 -2.08
CA THR A 220 -16.35 -0.27 -3.35
C THR A 220 -15.85 -1.72 -3.30
N ILE A 221 -15.18 -2.09 -2.21
CA ILE A 221 -14.67 -3.46 -1.99
C ILE A 221 -15.83 -4.45 -1.97
N ASP A 222 -16.88 -4.19 -1.18
CA ASP A 222 -18.03 -5.09 -1.06
C ASP A 222 -18.75 -5.27 -2.40
N THR A 223 -18.96 -4.19 -3.14
CA THR A 223 -19.56 -4.25 -4.48
C THR A 223 -18.71 -5.06 -5.44
N CYS A 224 -17.39 -4.82 -5.47
CA CYS A 224 -16.48 -5.53 -6.36
C CYS A 224 -16.38 -7.02 -6.03
N LEU A 225 -16.36 -7.40 -4.77
CA LEU A 225 -16.33 -8.80 -4.34
C LEU A 225 -17.55 -9.59 -4.80
N SER A 226 -18.68 -8.93 -5.10
CA SER A 226 -19.86 -9.63 -5.63
C SER A 226 -19.70 -10.08 -7.08
N VAL A 227 -18.72 -9.54 -7.82
CA VAL A 227 -18.54 -9.80 -9.26
C VAL A 227 -17.11 -10.19 -9.66
N LEU A 228 -16.12 -9.97 -8.80
CA LEU A 228 -14.73 -10.31 -9.06
C LEU A 228 -14.33 -11.59 -8.30
N ASP A 229 -13.50 -12.40 -8.93
CA ASP A 229 -12.98 -13.65 -8.36
C ASP A 229 -11.76 -13.41 -7.46
N LEU A 230 -12.02 -12.73 -6.33
CA LEU A 230 -11.06 -12.49 -5.26
C LEU A 230 -11.53 -13.25 -4.01
N SER A 231 -10.66 -14.01 -3.39
CA SER A 231 -10.98 -14.79 -2.20
C SER A 231 -10.89 -14.00 -0.90
N ARG A 232 -10.01 -13.00 -0.84
CA ARG A 232 -9.80 -12.20 0.38
C ARG A 232 -9.31 -10.79 0.05
N VAL A 233 -9.95 -9.79 0.64
CA VAL A 233 -9.49 -8.41 0.68
C VAL A 233 -9.20 -8.01 2.12
N VAL A 234 -7.98 -7.55 2.39
CA VAL A 234 -7.60 -7.01 3.70
C VAL A 234 -7.67 -5.49 3.64
N ILE A 235 -8.40 -4.90 4.54
CA ILE A 235 -8.33 -3.49 4.87
C ILE A 235 -7.27 -3.38 5.95
N ASN A 236 -6.08 -2.92 5.56
CA ASN A 236 -4.99 -2.68 6.48
C ASN A 236 -5.04 -1.25 6.97
N VAL A 237 -5.07 -1.10 8.27
CA VAL A 237 -4.98 0.18 8.98
C VAL A 237 -3.72 0.20 9.83
N PHE A 238 -3.13 1.36 9.99
CA PHE A 238 -1.95 1.53 10.85
C PHE A 238 -2.30 2.27 12.12
N LYS A 239 -3.08 3.36 12.02
CA LYS A 239 -3.50 4.19 13.15
C LYS A 239 -4.71 3.59 13.85
N GLU A 240 -4.78 3.79 15.16
CA GLU A 240 -5.92 3.40 16.01
C GLU A 240 -7.23 4.08 15.58
N GLU A 241 -7.14 5.35 15.16
CA GLU A 241 -8.29 6.10 14.64
C GLU A 241 -8.94 5.39 13.45
N ASP A 242 -8.14 4.97 12.46
CA ASP A 242 -8.63 4.27 11.28
C ASP A 242 -9.23 2.91 11.66
N PHE A 243 -8.61 2.20 12.61
CA PHE A 243 -9.15 0.94 13.12
C PHE A 243 -10.55 1.13 13.71
N HIS A 244 -10.74 2.12 14.55
CA HIS A 244 -12.05 2.42 15.15
C HIS A 244 -13.09 2.86 14.11
N ILE A 245 -12.69 3.63 13.10
CA ILE A 245 -13.59 4.01 12.01
C ILE A 245 -14.12 2.78 11.29
N TYR A 246 -13.25 1.89 10.83
CA TYR A 246 -13.67 0.66 10.13
C TYR A 246 -14.44 -0.30 11.05
N LYS A 247 -14.01 -0.47 12.31
CA LYS A 247 -14.75 -1.26 13.30
C LYS A 247 -16.19 -0.77 13.42
N ASN A 248 -16.40 0.53 13.61
CA ASN A 248 -17.72 1.13 13.70
C ASN A 248 -18.55 0.88 12.43
N LEU A 249 -17.94 0.97 11.24
CA LEU A 249 -18.63 0.69 9.98
C LEU A 249 -19.10 -0.78 9.86
N PHE A 250 -18.38 -1.72 10.47
CA PHE A 250 -18.82 -3.13 10.53
C PHE A 250 -19.87 -3.36 11.60
N GLU A 251 -19.85 -2.62 12.72
CA GLU A 251 -20.79 -2.74 13.83
C GLU A 251 -22.09 -1.94 13.62
N GLU A 252 -22.02 -0.81 12.89
CA GLU A 252 -23.19 0.02 12.60
C GLU A 252 -24.19 -0.74 11.71
N GLN A 253 -25.43 -0.86 12.22
CA GLN A 253 -26.55 -1.45 11.47
C GLN A 253 -27.06 -0.48 10.37
N ILE A 254 -26.28 0.46 9.89
CA ILE A 254 -26.76 1.57 9.06
C ILE A 254 -26.95 1.13 7.62
N VAL A 255 -28.17 1.23 7.30
CA VAL A 255 -28.82 1.15 6.01
C VAL A 255 -28.52 2.39 5.18
N SER A 256 -28.31 2.17 3.89
CA SER A 256 -28.25 3.19 2.82
C SER A 256 -27.18 4.27 2.98
N TRP A 257 -26.04 3.96 2.43
CA TRP A 257 -25.06 4.94 1.97
C TRP A 257 -25.72 5.77 0.84
N LYS A 258 -26.30 6.95 1.19
CA LYS A 258 -26.58 7.96 0.18
C LYS A 258 -25.27 8.70 -0.07
N ILE A 259 -24.59 8.34 -1.13
CA ILE A 259 -23.55 9.15 -1.77
C ILE A 259 -24.13 9.73 -3.02
#